data_bf674fdbe0be56614f06a3ed78fc62af
#
_entry.id   bf674fdbe0be56614f06a3ed78fc62af
#
_cell.length_a   1.000
_cell.length_b   1.000
_cell.length_c   1.000
_cell.angle_alpha   90.00
_cell.angle_beta   90.00
_cell.angle_gamma   90.00
#
_symmetry.space_group_name_H-M   'P 1'
#
loop_
_entity.id
_entity.type
_entity.pdbx_description
1 polymer ?
#
loop_
_entity_poly.entity_id
_entity_poly.type
_entity_poly.pdbx_seq_one_letter_code
_entity_poly.pdbx_strand_id
1 'polypeptide(L)'
;HLLSGHIHCTARVVSREQPENNCTLTFEVPEAWQKYLFPKGYIAVNGASLTIGDVEANRFNVHLIPETLRATTFSDIHPGDRVNIEVDSQTQTIVDTLARMGYDRPAG
;
A
#
# COMPACT_ATOMS: atom_id res chain seq x y z
N HIS A 1 10.32 -5.18 5.23
CA HIS A 1 10.95 -3.88 5.54
C HIS A 1 10.72 -3.51 7.00
N LEU A 2 11.48 -2.55 7.47
CA LEU A 2 11.35 -2.07 8.84
C LEU A 2 10.12 -1.18 8.98
N LEU A 3 9.27 -1.53 9.95
CA LEU A 3 8.09 -0.73 10.26
C LEU A 3 8.43 0.22 11.41
N SER A 4 8.09 1.50 11.23
CA SER A 4 8.30 2.50 12.28
C SER A 4 7.21 2.46 13.34
N GLY A 5 6.08 1.83 13.03
CA GLY A 5 4.91 1.84 13.89
C GLY A 5 4.07 3.11 13.77
N HIS A 6 4.41 3.99 12.85
CA HIS A 6 3.66 5.23 12.63
C HIS A 6 2.67 5.06 11.49
N ILE A 7 1.40 5.22 11.82
CA ILE A 7 0.34 5.19 10.80
C ILE A 7 0.35 6.54 10.08
N HIS A 8 0.61 6.51 8.77
CA HIS A 8 0.68 7.73 7.95
C HIS A 8 -0.70 8.17 7.47
N CYS A 9 -1.54 7.22 7.10
CA CYS A 9 -2.90 7.50 6.62
C CYS A 9 -3.75 6.24 6.72
N THR A 10 -5.02 6.35 6.36
CA THR A 10 -5.88 5.18 6.18
C THR A 10 -6.23 5.05 4.71
N ALA A 11 -6.47 3.81 4.30
CA ALA A 11 -6.92 3.50 2.95
C ALA A 11 -8.28 2.81 3.01
N ARG A 12 -9.04 2.97 1.93
CA ARG A 12 -10.31 2.27 1.76
C ARG A 12 -10.05 1.01 0.95
N VAL A 13 -10.63 -0.09 1.37
CA VAL A 13 -10.61 -1.32 0.58
C VAL A 13 -11.58 -1.14 -0.57
N VAL A 14 -11.08 -1.15 -1.80
CA VAL A 14 -11.87 -0.94 -3.02
C VAL A 14 -12.47 -2.25 -3.49
N SER A 15 -11.67 -3.31 -3.52
CA SER A 15 -12.13 -4.61 -4.02
C SER A 15 -11.35 -5.74 -3.38
N ARG A 16 -11.97 -6.91 -3.40
CA ARG A 16 -11.39 -8.16 -2.95
C ARG A 16 -11.71 -9.22 -3.99
N GLU A 17 -10.68 -9.82 -4.57
CA GLU A 17 -10.84 -10.89 -5.55
C GLU A 17 -10.07 -12.10 -5.05
N GLN A 18 -10.67 -13.29 -5.18
CA GLN A 18 -10.05 -14.52 -4.70
C GLN A 18 -9.93 -15.54 -5.83
N PRO A 19 -8.99 -15.30 -6.77
CA PRO A 19 -8.75 -16.30 -7.82
C PRO A 19 -8.11 -17.53 -7.19
N GLU A 20 -8.78 -18.65 -7.32
CA GLU A 20 -8.36 -19.93 -6.72
C GLU A 20 -8.19 -19.76 -5.20
N ASN A 21 -6.98 -20.04 -4.67
CA ASN A 21 -6.71 -19.96 -3.25
C ASN A 21 -6.01 -18.65 -2.84
N ASN A 22 -5.77 -17.79 -3.79
CA ASN A 22 -5.09 -16.51 -3.54
C ASN A 22 -6.11 -15.40 -3.31
N CYS A 23 -5.65 -14.26 -2.84
CA CYS A 23 -6.50 -13.11 -2.62
C CYS A 23 -5.80 -11.87 -3.14
N THR A 24 -6.51 -11.09 -3.94
CA THR A 24 -6.02 -9.77 -4.40
C THR A 24 -6.88 -8.71 -3.76
N LEU A 25 -6.24 -7.84 -2.98
CA LEU A 25 -6.90 -6.70 -2.35
C LEU A 25 -6.45 -5.43 -3.03
N THR A 26 -7.39 -4.56 -3.36
CA THR A 26 -7.11 -3.24 -3.91
C THR A 26 -7.49 -2.19 -2.90
N PHE A 27 -6.58 -1.24 -2.68
CA PHE A 27 -6.73 -0.18 -1.69
C PHE A 27 -6.64 1.18 -2.37
N GLU A 28 -7.32 2.16 -1.79
CA GLU A 28 -7.26 3.54 -2.23
C GLU A 28 -6.78 4.42 -1.08
N VAL A 29 -5.67 5.12 -1.29
CA VAL A 29 -5.12 6.06 -0.31
C VAL A 29 -5.51 7.49 -0.68
N PRO A 30 -5.42 8.44 0.29
CA PRO A 30 -5.59 9.85 -0.07
C PRO A 30 -4.56 10.26 -1.14
N GLU A 31 -4.96 11.15 -2.04
CA GLU A 31 -4.10 11.55 -3.16
C GLU A 31 -2.72 12.06 -2.71
N ALA A 32 -2.64 12.71 -1.55
CA ALA A 32 -1.38 13.22 -1.03
C ALA A 32 -0.33 12.13 -0.81
N TRP A 33 -0.75 10.87 -0.67
CA TRP A 33 0.15 9.74 -0.42
C TRP A 33 0.45 8.93 -1.66
N GLN A 34 -0.17 9.25 -2.79
CA GLN A 34 0.03 8.53 -4.06
C GLN A 34 1.50 8.50 -4.49
N LYS A 35 2.23 9.56 -4.23
CA LYS A 35 3.63 9.70 -4.64
C LYS A 35 4.58 8.68 -4.01
N TYR A 36 4.14 7.99 -2.97
CA TYR A 36 4.94 6.97 -2.30
C TYR A 36 4.60 5.54 -2.75
N LEU A 37 3.67 5.39 -3.67
CA LEU A 37 3.25 4.08 -4.16
C LEU A 37 4.05 3.70 -5.41
N PHE A 38 4.77 2.59 -5.34
CA PHE A 38 5.55 2.08 -6.46
C PHE A 38 5.31 0.59 -6.63
N PRO A 39 5.13 0.12 -7.88
CA PRO A 39 5.06 -1.33 -8.11
C PRO A 39 6.31 -2.02 -7.57
N LYS A 40 6.11 -3.16 -6.91
CA LYS A 40 7.16 -3.95 -6.25
C LYS A 40 7.78 -3.26 -5.02
N GLY A 41 7.30 -2.09 -4.65
CA GLY A 41 7.73 -1.43 -3.42
C GLY A 41 7.07 -2.05 -2.20
N TYR A 42 7.46 -1.58 -1.02
CA TYR A 42 6.92 -2.07 0.25
C TYR A 42 5.92 -1.09 0.83
N ILE A 43 4.95 -1.66 1.54
CA ILE A 43 3.95 -0.88 2.27
C ILE A 43 3.47 -1.72 3.45
N ALA A 44 3.14 -1.09 4.56
CA ALA A 44 2.53 -1.79 5.66
C ALA A 44 1.04 -1.50 5.68
N VAL A 45 0.25 -2.56 5.76
CA VAL A 45 -1.21 -2.49 5.86
C VAL A 45 -1.59 -3.16 7.18
N ASN A 46 -2.22 -2.41 8.07
CA ASN A 46 -2.56 -2.88 9.42
C ASN A 46 -1.37 -3.55 10.12
N GLY A 47 -0.18 -2.97 9.95
CA GLY A 47 1.03 -3.46 10.60
C GLY A 47 1.72 -4.63 9.90
N ALA A 48 1.19 -5.14 8.81
CA ALA A 48 1.82 -6.21 8.05
C ALA A 48 2.56 -5.63 6.84
N SER A 49 3.85 -5.97 6.72
CA SER A 49 4.67 -5.53 5.58
C SER A 49 4.29 -6.34 4.34
N LEU A 50 3.91 -5.66 3.28
CA LEU A 50 3.47 -6.29 2.04
C LEU A 50 4.22 -5.69 0.85
N THR A 51 4.25 -6.44 -0.24
CA THR A 51 4.79 -5.96 -1.51
C THR A 51 3.63 -5.45 -2.37
N ILE A 52 3.78 -4.24 -2.90
CA ILE A 52 2.80 -3.64 -3.80
C ILE A 52 2.87 -4.37 -5.14
N GLY A 53 1.71 -4.72 -5.67
CA GLY A 53 1.59 -5.27 -7.02
C GLY A 53 1.52 -4.15 -8.05
N ASP A 54 0.31 -3.82 -8.48
CA ASP A 54 0.07 -2.76 -9.47
C ASP A 54 -0.31 -1.45 -8.78
N VAL A 55 0.04 -0.35 -9.41
CA VAL A 55 -0.32 0.99 -8.95
C VAL A 55 -1.03 1.72 -10.08
N GLU A 56 -2.17 2.31 -9.78
CA GLU A 56 -2.91 3.14 -10.71
C GLU A 56 -3.46 4.34 -9.95
N ALA A 57 -2.92 5.52 -10.23
CA ALA A 57 -3.24 6.75 -9.51
C ALA A 57 -3.02 6.54 -8.01
N ASN A 58 -4.03 6.79 -7.18
CA ASN A 58 -3.93 6.63 -5.73
C ASN A 58 -4.41 5.26 -5.26
N ARG A 59 -4.43 4.28 -6.16
CA ARG A 59 -4.82 2.90 -5.84
C ARG A 59 -3.66 1.96 -6.06
N PHE A 60 -3.59 0.94 -5.20
CA PHE A 60 -2.62 -0.13 -5.35
C PHE A 60 -3.26 -1.44 -4.95
N ASN A 61 -2.69 -2.54 -5.43
CA ASN A 61 -3.14 -3.85 -5.01
C ASN A 61 -2.00 -4.65 -4.38
N VAL A 62 -2.39 -5.69 -3.65
CA VAL A 62 -1.47 -6.68 -3.10
C VAL A 62 -2.04 -8.05 -3.41
N HIS A 63 -1.14 -9.01 -3.67
CA HIS A 63 -1.52 -10.39 -3.94
C HIS A 63 -1.10 -11.23 -2.74
N LEU A 64 -2.06 -11.84 -2.07
CA LEU A 64 -1.83 -12.56 -0.83
C LEU A 64 -1.94 -14.05 -1.05
N ILE A 65 -0.96 -14.80 -0.57
CA ILE A 65 -0.97 -16.26 -0.60
C ILE A 65 -1.69 -16.77 0.66
N PRO A 66 -2.15 -18.04 0.66
CA PRO A 66 -2.91 -18.58 1.79
C PRO A 66 -2.19 -18.46 3.14
N GLU A 67 -0.88 -18.61 3.18
CA GLU A 67 -0.11 -18.49 4.43
C GLU A 67 -0.24 -17.09 5.03
N THR A 68 -0.14 -16.06 4.19
CA THR A 68 -0.30 -14.68 4.64
C THR A 68 -1.72 -14.43 5.15
N LEU A 69 -2.71 -14.95 4.45
CA LEU A 69 -4.11 -14.80 4.88
C LEU A 69 -4.36 -15.45 6.24
N ARG A 70 -3.73 -16.59 6.51
CA ARG A 70 -3.88 -17.27 7.79
C ARG A 70 -3.14 -16.56 8.92
N ALA A 71 -2.02 -15.93 8.62
CA ALA A 71 -1.17 -15.28 9.61
C ALA A 71 -1.58 -13.85 9.93
N THR A 72 -2.56 -13.30 9.21
CA THR A 72 -2.98 -11.90 9.35
C THR A 72 -4.49 -11.82 9.47
N THR A 73 -4.99 -10.59 9.68
CA THR A 73 -6.43 -10.32 9.73
C THR A 73 -7.03 -10.06 8.35
N PHE A 74 -6.28 -10.26 7.27
CA PHE A 74 -6.76 -9.92 5.92
C PHE A 74 -7.90 -10.80 5.43
N SER A 75 -8.10 -11.96 6.03
CA SER A 75 -9.27 -12.78 5.70
C SER A 75 -10.59 -12.11 6.05
N ASP A 76 -10.56 -11.16 7.00
CA ASP A 76 -11.76 -10.46 7.46
C ASP A 76 -11.93 -9.07 6.87
N ILE A 77 -11.11 -8.72 5.89
CA ILE A 77 -11.17 -7.39 5.25
C ILE A 77 -12.06 -7.45 4.01
N HIS A 78 -13.00 -6.53 3.93
CA HIS A 78 -14.00 -6.48 2.86
C HIS A 78 -14.05 -5.09 2.23
N PRO A 79 -14.54 -5.00 0.97
CA PRO A 79 -14.72 -3.70 0.33
C PRO A 79 -15.51 -2.74 1.22
N GLY A 80 -15.05 -1.51 1.28
CA GLY A 80 -15.62 -0.48 2.15
C GLY A 80 -14.92 -0.34 3.48
N ASP A 81 -14.17 -1.36 3.93
CA ASP A 81 -13.43 -1.27 5.17
C ASP A 81 -12.26 -0.29 5.04
N ARG A 82 -11.80 0.20 6.19
CA ARG A 82 -10.62 1.08 6.27
C ARG A 82 -9.48 0.31 6.89
N VAL A 83 -8.28 0.56 6.38
CA VAL A 83 -7.06 -0.04 6.91
C VAL A 83 -6.02 1.04 7.17
N ASN A 84 -5.13 0.76 8.10
CA ASN A 84 -4.04 1.66 8.43
C ASN A 84 -2.88 1.44 7.48
N ILE A 85 -2.27 2.54 7.01
CA ILE A 85 -1.18 2.51 6.04
C ILE A 85 0.06 3.15 6.64
N GLU A 86 1.19 2.47 6.47
CA GLU A 86 2.49 3.02 6.74
C GLU A 86 3.33 2.85 5.47
N VAL A 87 3.82 3.97 4.91
CA VAL A 87 4.66 3.90 3.72
C VAL A 87 6.10 3.56 4.13
N ASP A 88 6.86 2.97 3.19
CA ASP A 88 8.24 2.62 3.42
C ASP A 88 9.08 3.89 3.67
N SER A 89 9.85 3.89 4.77
CA SER A 89 10.60 5.07 5.17
C SER A 89 11.70 5.46 4.18
N GLN A 90 12.34 4.47 3.56
CA GLN A 90 13.35 4.77 2.53
C GLN A 90 12.72 5.42 1.32
N THR A 91 11.59 4.88 0.87
CA THR A 91 10.84 5.46 -0.25
C THR A 91 10.41 6.88 0.09
N GLN A 92 9.88 7.10 1.28
CA GLN A 92 9.45 8.43 1.71
C GLN A 92 10.62 9.43 1.70
N THR A 93 11.77 9.03 2.24
CA THR A 93 12.95 9.88 2.28
C THR A 93 13.41 10.25 0.87
N ILE A 94 13.47 9.27 -0.04
CA ILE A 94 13.91 9.50 -1.41
C ILE A 94 12.94 10.45 -2.14
N VAL A 95 11.65 10.17 -2.06
CA VAL A 95 10.63 10.98 -2.73
C VAL A 95 10.64 12.41 -2.19
N ASP A 96 10.68 12.57 -0.87
CA ASP A 96 10.65 13.89 -0.24
C ASP A 96 11.93 14.68 -0.52
N THR A 97 13.07 14.00 -0.62
CA THR A 97 14.33 14.63 -0.98
C THR A 97 14.28 15.13 -2.42
N LEU A 98 13.80 14.31 -3.34
CA LEU A 98 13.66 14.73 -4.74
C LEU A 98 12.67 15.88 -4.88
N ALA A 99 11.59 15.87 -4.12
CA ALA A 99 10.62 16.96 -4.10
C ALA A 99 11.29 18.28 -3.70
N ARG A 100 12.08 18.25 -2.63
CA ARG A 100 12.81 19.43 -2.18
C ARG A 100 13.79 19.95 -3.23
N MET A 101 14.35 19.06 -4.03
CA MET A 101 15.28 19.39 -5.11
C MET A 101 14.58 19.77 -6.42
N GLY A 102 13.24 19.67 -6.47
CA GLY A 102 12.46 19.98 -7.65
C GLY A 102 12.40 18.88 -8.70
N TYR A 103 12.72 17.65 -8.36
CA TYR A 103 12.75 16.52 -9.31
C TYR A 103 11.49 15.65 -9.30
N ASP A 104 10.54 15.92 -8.41
CA ASP A 104 9.35 15.09 -8.25
C ASP A 104 8.20 15.53 -9.15
N ARG A 105 8.46 16.44 -10.06
CA ARG A 105 7.40 17.02 -10.84
C ARG A 105 6.84 16.07 -11.85
N PRO A 106 5.52 15.98 -11.95
CA PRO A 106 4.93 15.26 -13.07
C PRO A 106 5.35 15.92 -14.36
N ALA A 107 5.58 15.12 -15.39
CA ALA A 107 5.93 15.61 -16.71
C ALA A 107 4.73 16.34 -17.30
N GLY A 108 4.89 17.57 -17.58
CA GLY A 108 3.85 18.35 -18.22
C GLY A 108 2.89 18.99 -17.29
#